data_32327f1e7ad93ae9805fd52ad7698e5f
#
_entry.id   32327f1e7ad93ae9805fd52ad7698e5f
#
_cell.length_a   1.000
_cell.length_b   1.000
_cell.length_c   1.000
_cell.angle_alpha   90.00
_cell.angle_beta   90.00
_cell.angle_gamma   90.00
#
_symmetry.space_group_name_H-M   'P 1'
#
loop_
_entity.id
_entity.type
_entity.pdbx_description
1 polymer ?
#
loop_
_entity_poly.entity_id
_entity_poly.type
_entity_poly.pdbx_seq_one_letter_code
_entity_poly.pdbx_strand_id
1 'polypeptide(L)'
;MSLGRTSTFLDIYFERDLKEGVLDESGAQEIMDDFVLKLRMARHLRTPEYNELFGGDPMWITESLGGTGEDGRTLVTKNSYRMLHTLYNLHPSPEPNLTVLWSKHLPENWKRFVAKVSCDTDAIQYESDTVMRPAFGDDYAIACCVSAMRVGKDMQFFGARANLAKLVLLAINGGMDEVKKTRVAPEMPVWPDEYVDFDGLLNRLDFYRDWLAKTYVDAMNTIH
;
A
#
# COMPACT_ATOMS: atom_id res chain seq x y z
N MET A 1 -4.37 5.40 -4.12
CA MET A 1 -4.18 5.52 -5.58
C MET A 1 -2.85 4.89 -5.94
N SER A 2 -2.71 4.25 -7.11
CA SER A 2 -1.43 3.77 -7.63
C SER A 2 -1.04 4.60 -8.84
N LEU A 3 0.24 5.00 -8.91
CA LEU A 3 0.84 5.56 -10.11
C LEU A 3 1.35 4.46 -11.05
N GLY A 4 1.31 3.21 -10.62
CA GLY A 4 1.92 2.12 -11.33
C GLY A 4 3.44 2.16 -11.22
N ARG A 5 4.11 2.12 -12.36
CA ARG A 5 5.58 2.17 -12.48
C ARG A 5 5.99 3.41 -13.27
N THR A 6 5.57 4.57 -12.76
CA THR A 6 5.73 5.87 -13.44
C THR A 6 7.20 6.19 -13.69
N SER A 7 8.09 5.88 -12.77
CA SER A 7 9.53 6.08 -12.93
C SER A 7 10.10 5.35 -14.16
N THR A 8 9.65 4.13 -14.43
CA THR A 8 10.02 3.36 -15.60
C THR A 8 9.45 3.98 -16.88
N PHE A 9 8.17 4.34 -16.86
CA PHE A 9 7.49 4.93 -18.00
C PHE A 9 8.07 6.30 -18.39
N LEU A 10 8.31 7.17 -17.43
CA LEU A 10 8.84 8.52 -17.68
C LEU A 10 10.30 8.51 -18.16
N ASP A 11 11.04 7.44 -17.90
CA ASP A 11 12.46 7.35 -18.27
C ASP A 11 12.70 7.54 -19.78
N ILE A 12 11.75 7.12 -20.60
CA ILE A 12 11.79 7.30 -22.06
C ILE A 12 11.93 8.78 -22.44
N TYR A 13 11.18 9.63 -21.76
CA TYR A 13 11.17 11.08 -22.02
C TYR A 13 12.42 11.75 -21.46
N PHE A 14 12.81 11.38 -20.24
CA PHE A 14 14.02 11.90 -19.60
C PHE A 14 15.29 11.56 -20.41
N GLU A 15 15.43 10.31 -20.86
CA GLU A 15 16.58 9.89 -21.67
C GLU A 15 16.62 10.60 -23.02
N ARG A 16 15.46 10.85 -23.66
CA ARG A 16 15.39 11.65 -24.88
C ARG A 16 15.90 13.07 -24.63
N ASP A 17 15.37 13.74 -23.62
CA ASP A 17 15.64 15.15 -23.35
C ASP A 17 17.09 15.36 -22.87
N LEU A 18 17.63 14.41 -22.11
CA LEU A 18 19.06 14.38 -21.74
C LEU A 18 19.95 14.20 -22.98
N LYS A 19 19.58 13.30 -23.90
CA LYS A 19 20.34 13.06 -25.13
C LYS A 19 20.31 14.25 -26.08
N GLU A 20 19.19 14.96 -26.12
CA GLU A 20 19.02 16.16 -26.93
C GLU A 20 19.62 17.42 -26.28
N GLY A 21 20.10 17.32 -25.05
CA GLY A 21 20.66 18.44 -24.29
C GLY A 21 19.62 19.47 -23.84
N VAL A 22 18.34 19.08 -23.83
CA VAL A 22 17.24 19.89 -23.29
C VAL A 22 17.28 19.88 -21.76
N LEU A 23 17.71 18.75 -21.18
CA LEU A 23 17.94 18.55 -19.74
C LEU A 23 19.39 18.16 -19.47
N ASP A 24 19.86 18.49 -18.29
CA ASP A 24 21.02 17.87 -17.67
C ASP A 24 20.58 16.98 -16.49
N GLU A 25 21.51 16.27 -15.84
CA GLU A 25 21.19 15.37 -14.73
C GLU A 25 20.62 16.12 -13.52
N SER A 26 21.03 17.38 -13.29
CA SER A 26 20.51 18.21 -12.21
C SER A 26 19.06 18.61 -12.47
N GLY A 27 18.76 19.11 -13.66
CA GLY A 27 17.42 19.47 -14.09
C GLY A 27 16.48 18.26 -14.11
N ALA A 28 16.99 17.10 -14.50
CA ALA A 28 16.23 15.86 -14.45
C ALA A 28 15.84 15.49 -13.00
N GLN A 29 16.74 15.64 -12.03
CA GLN A 29 16.42 15.42 -10.63
C GLN A 29 15.45 16.47 -10.09
N GLU A 30 15.62 17.74 -10.46
CA GLU A 30 14.73 18.83 -10.04
C GLU A 30 13.28 18.60 -10.51
N ILE A 31 13.08 18.14 -11.75
CA ILE A 31 11.75 17.76 -12.25
C ILE A 31 11.14 16.61 -11.43
N MET A 32 11.95 15.62 -11.06
CA MET A 32 11.47 14.51 -10.23
C MET A 32 11.11 14.97 -8.80
N ASP A 33 11.92 15.86 -8.24
CA ASP A 33 11.66 16.45 -6.91
C ASP A 33 10.37 17.28 -6.93
N ASP A 34 10.16 18.11 -7.95
CA ASP A 34 8.93 18.90 -8.14
C ASP A 34 7.70 17.99 -8.30
N PHE A 35 7.83 16.91 -9.06
CA PHE A 35 6.75 15.93 -9.19
C PHE A 35 6.38 15.31 -7.83
N VAL A 36 7.35 14.84 -7.07
CA VAL A 36 7.11 14.27 -5.73
C VAL A 36 6.54 15.31 -4.76
N LEU A 37 7.02 16.55 -4.82
CA LEU A 37 6.48 17.64 -4.01
C LEU A 37 4.99 17.88 -4.30
N LYS A 38 4.60 17.89 -5.57
CA LYS A 38 3.19 18.01 -5.97
C LYS A 38 2.33 16.84 -5.48
N LEU A 39 2.86 15.62 -5.50
CA LEU A 39 2.16 14.47 -4.91
C LEU A 39 1.94 14.64 -3.41
N ARG A 40 2.92 15.17 -2.67
CA ARG A 40 2.79 15.47 -1.24
C ARG A 40 1.77 16.57 -0.92
N MET A 41 1.53 17.47 -1.85
CA MET A 41 0.55 18.54 -1.71
C MET A 41 -0.88 18.08 -1.98
N ALA A 42 -1.07 17.03 -2.77
CA ALA A 42 -2.39 16.50 -3.11
C ALA A 42 -3.09 15.91 -1.87
N ARG A 43 -4.37 16.24 -1.68
CA ARG A 43 -5.19 15.77 -0.56
C ARG A 43 -6.58 15.35 -1.05
N HIS A 44 -7.18 14.38 -0.36
CA HIS A 44 -8.58 14.07 -0.55
C HIS A 44 -9.46 15.21 -0.01
N LEU A 45 -10.51 15.54 -0.75
CA LEU A 45 -11.60 16.35 -0.21
C LEU A 45 -12.44 15.47 0.72
N ARG A 46 -12.58 15.91 1.96
CA ARG A 46 -13.37 15.25 3.00
C ARG A 46 -14.35 16.25 3.62
N THR A 47 -15.30 15.74 4.40
CA THR A 47 -16.17 16.63 5.18
C THR A 47 -15.36 17.42 6.21
N PRO A 48 -15.84 18.62 6.61
CA PRO A 48 -15.14 19.44 7.61
C PRO A 48 -14.82 18.67 8.89
N GLU A 49 -15.76 17.85 9.38
CA GLU A 49 -15.61 17.07 10.61
C GLU A 49 -14.49 16.02 10.48
N TYR A 50 -14.37 15.39 9.30
CA TYR A 50 -13.29 14.46 9.04
C TYR A 50 -11.93 15.17 9.02
N ASN A 51 -11.85 16.31 8.37
CA ASN A 51 -10.63 17.10 8.29
C ASN A 51 -10.20 17.64 9.65
N GLU A 52 -11.15 18.04 10.51
CA GLU A 52 -10.88 18.45 11.87
C GLU A 52 -10.25 17.33 12.69
N LEU A 53 -10.77 16.11 12.55
CA LEU A 53 -10.28 14.95 13.29
C LEU A 53 -8.89 14.47 12.84
N PHE A 54 -8.60 14.51 11.54
CA PHE A 54 -7.40 13.90 10.96
C PHE A 54 -6.40 14.91 10.36
N GLY A 55 -6.69 16.20 10.41
CA GLY A 55 -5.81 17.24 9.86
C GLY A 55 -5.65 17.20 8.34
N GLY A 56 -6.65 16.66 7.63
CA GLY A 56 -6.60 16.35 6.21
C GLY A 56 -6.27 14.89 5.94
N ASP A 57 -6.60 14.42 4.74
CA ASP A 57 -6.41 13.02 4.35
C ASP A 57 -5.49 12.95 3.12
N PRO A 58 -4.33 12.30 3.21
CA PRO A 58 -3.45 12.12 2.07
C PRO A 58 -4.13 11.27 1.00
N MET A 59 -3.66 11.41 -0.24
CA MET A 59 -4.17 10.64 -1.39
C MET A 59 -3.79 9.16 -1.35
N TRP A 60 -2.88 8.78 -0.45
CA TRP A 60 -2.32 7.43 -0.35
C TRP A 60 -1.77 6.96 -1.71
N ILE A 61 -0.96 7.83 -2.30
CA ILE A 61 -0.33 7.60 -3.60
C ILE A 61 0.84 6.65 -3.42
N THR A 62 0.94 5.67 -4.32
CA THR A 62 2.06 4.71 -4.34
C THR A 62 2.71 4.69 -5.70
N GLU A 63 4.02 4.76 -5.71
CA GLU A 63 4.88 4.48 -6.86
C GLU A 63 5.57 3.14 -6.65
N SER A 64 5.48 2.25 -7.64
CA SER A 64 6.15 0.96 -7.63
C SER A 64 7.46 1.03 -8.41
N LEU A 65 8.57 0.72 -7.76
CA LEU A 65 9.92 0.88 -8.30
C LEU A 65 10.57 -0.46 -8.62
N GLY A 66 11.17 -0.56 -9.78
CA GLY A 66 11.88 -1.76 -10.21
C GLY A 66 10.94 -2.90 -10.60
N GLY A 67 11.23 -4.09 -10.11
CA GLY A 67 10.53 -5.30 -10.55
C GLY A 67 11.02 -5.79 -11.90
N THR A 68 10.28 -6.74 -12.47
CA THR A 68 10.62 -7.41 -13.73
C THR A 68 9.47 -7.26 -14.72
N GLY A 69 9.77 -6.93 -15.96
CA GLY A 69 8.79 -6.85 -17.05
C GLY A 69 8.41 -8.21 -17.63
N GLU A 70 7.45 -8.21 -18.55
CA GLU A 70 6.96 -9.42 -19.25
C GLU A 70 8.07 -10.17 -19.99
N ASP A 71 9.05 -9.44 -20.50
CA ASP A 71 10.21 -9.99 -21.21
C ASP A 71 11.37 -10.45 -20.31
N GLY A 72 11.17 -10.42 -19.00
CA GLY A 72 12.16 -10.81 -17.99
C GLY A 72 13.23 -9.76 -17.70
N ARG A 73 13.21 -8.60 -18.37
CA ARG A 73 14.14 -7.50 -18.07
C ARG A 73 13.77 -6.80 -16.76
N THR A 74 14.79 -6.29 -16.08
CA THR A 74 14.54 -5.39 -14.96
C THR A 74 13.88 -4.09 -15.46
N LEU A 75 12.92 -3.58 -14.68
CA LEU A 75 12.29 -2.28 -14.90
C LEU A 75 12.94 -1.15 -14.08
N VAL A 76 14.09 -1.41 -13.50
CA VAL A 76 14.91 -0.39 -12.85
C VAL A 76 15.53 0.52 -13.94
N THR A 77 15.24 1.80 -13.82
CA THR A 77 15.74 2.85 -14.73
C THR A 77 16.48 3.93 -13.95
N LYS A 78 17.09 4.89 -14.62
CA LYS A 78 17.68 6.05 -13.93
C LYS A 78 16.64 6.81 -13.10
N ASN A 79 15.42 6.91 -13.60
CA ASN A 79 14.34 7.55 -12.85
C ASN A 79 13.94 6.79 -11.60
N SER A 80 14.16 5.48 -11.53
CA SER A 80 13.99 4.75 -10.26
C SER A 80 14.97 5.25 -9.19
N TYR A 81 16.21 5.53 -9.56
CA TYR A 81 17.19 6.13 -8.66
C TYR A 81 16.82 7.57 -8.29
N ARG A 82 16.41 8.41 -9.28
CA ARG A 82 15.99 9.79 -9.03
C ARG A 82 14.78 9.85 -8.10
N MET A 83 13.81 8.95 -8.28
CA MET A 83 12.63 8.86 -7.41
C MET A 83 13.01 8.59 -5.95
N LEU A 84 13.90 7.64 -5.69
CA LEU A 84 14.40 7.40 -4.32
C LEU A 84 15.29 8.53 -3.81
N HIS A 85 16.04 9.21 -4.71
CA HIS A 85 16.89 10.33 -4.31
C HIS A 85 16.08 11.53 -3.81
N THR A 86 14.81 11.65 -4.18
CA THR A 86 13.92 12.68 -3.64
C THR A 86 13.80 12.64 -2.11
N LEU A 87 14.00 11.47 -1.50
CA LEU A 87 14.00 11.31 -0.04
C LEU A 87 15.16 12.04 0.63
N TYR A 88 16.29 12.20 -0.06
CA TYR A 88 17.41 13.02 0.43
C TYR A 88 17.14 14.51 0.22
N ASN A 89 16.63 14.90 -0.96
CA ASN A 89 16.43 16.30 -1.31
C ASN A 89 15.24 16.93 -0.57
N LEU A 90 14.14 16.18 -0.42
CA LEU A 90 12.87 16.65 0.13
C LEU A 90 12.58 16.13 1.54
N HIS A 91 13.51 15.40 2.13
CA HIS A 91 13.36 14.62 3.36
C HIS A 91 12.30 13.50 3.29
N PRO A 92 12.39 12.50 4.19
CA PRO A 92 11.42 11.41 4.28
C PRO A 92 10.01 11.91 4.50
N SER A 93 9.06 11.24 3.88
CA SER A 93 7.63 11.53 4.04
C SER A 93 6.85 10.23 3.83
N PRO A 94 5.72 10.04 4.51
CA PRO A 94 4.87 8.87 4.33
C PRO A 94 4.22 8.83 2.94
N GLU A 95 4.25 9.92 2.18
CA GLU A 95 3.64 10.01 0.85
C GLU A 95 4.55 10.77 -0.13
N PRO A 96 4.66 10.29 -1.39
CA PRO A 96 4.10 9.03 -1.87
C PRO A 96 4.76 7.82 -1.20
N ASN A 97 4.02 6.71 -1.06
CA ASN A 97 4.61 5.44 -0.70
C ASN A 97 5.53 4.98 -1.84
N LEU A 98 6.81 4.81 -1.56
CA LEU A 98 7.79 4.30 -2.51
C LEU A 98 7.99 2.81 -2.24
N THR A 99 7.39 1.96 -3.09
CA THR A 99 7.41 0.51 -2.91
C THR A 99 8.37 -0.12 -3.91
N VAL A 100 9.43 -0.71 -3.40
CA VAL A 100 10.39 -1.46 -4.21
C VAL A 100 9.87 -2.86 -4.46
N LEU A 101 9.69 -3.23 -5.73
CA LEU A 101 9.34 -4.58 -6.13
C LEU A 101 10.61 -5.44 -6.15
N TRP A 102 10.84 -6.11 -5.03
CA TRP A 102 12.10 -6.80 -4.75
C TRP A 102 12.15 -8.19 -5.37
N SER A 103 13.27 -8.49 -6.03
CA SER A 103 13.64 -9.86 -6.37
C SER A 103 15.17 -10.03 -6.33
N LYS A 104 15.62 -11.29 -6.23
CA LYS A 104 17.05 -11.62 -6.29
C LYS A 104 17.70 -11.24 -7.64
N HIS A 105 16.89 -11.10 -8.68
CA HIS A 105 17.32 -10.82 -10.05
C HIS A 105 17.56 -9.33 -10.35
N LEU A 106 17.19 -8.44 -9.41
CA LEU A 106 17.46 -7.02 -9.56
C LEU A 106 18.96 -6.73 -9.65
N PRO A 107 19.36 -5.66 -10.38
CA PRO A 107 20.76 -5.27 -10.47
C PRO A 107 21.38 -5.04 -9.08
N GLU A 108 22.62 -5.46 -8.89
CA GLU A 108 23.29 -5.40 -7.59
C GLU A 108 23.51 -3.96 -7.10
N ASN A 109 23.84 -3.04 -8.01
CA ASN A 109 23.97 -1.62 -7.68
C ASN A 109 22.64 -1.01 -7.20
N TRP A 110 21.51 -1.43 -7.80
CA TRP A 110 20.18 -1.02 -7.35
C TRP A 110 19.88 -1.54 -5.94
N LYS A 111 20.11 -2.82 -5.70
CA LYS A 111 19.90 -3.42 -4.37
C LYS A 111 20.70 -2.72 -3.28
N ARG A 112 21.96 -2.40 -3.54
CA ARG A 112 22.82 -1.66 -2.60
C ARG A 112 22.31 -0.24 -2.36
N PHE A 113 21.90 0.45 -3.42
CA PHE A 113 21.36 1.80 -3.31
C PHE A 113 20.07 1.82 -2.49
N VAL A 114 19.13 0.94 -2.80
CA VAL A 114 17.87 0.81 -2.06
C VAL A 114 18.11 0.50 -0.58
N ALA A 115 19.00 -0.45 -0.28
CA ALA A 115 19.36 -0.77 1.10
C ALA A 115 19.94 0.44 1.84
N LYS A 116 20.82 1.20 1.18
CA LYS A 116 21.36 2.43 1.75
C LYS A 116 20.25 3.45 2.05
N VAL A 117 19.38 3.73 1.08
CA VAL A 117 18.26 4.68 1.26
C VAL A 117 17.34 4.23 2.38
N SER A 118 17.06 2.92 2.51
CA SER A 118 16.25 2.37 3.60
C SER A 118 16.88 2.65 4.98
N CYS A 119 18.20 2.46 5.09
CA CYS A 119 18.89 2.74 6.36
C CYS A 119 18.93 4.23 6.69
N ASP A 120 19.02 5.08 5.68
CA ASP A 120 19.17 6.51 5.87
C ASP A 120 17.83 7.24 6.12
N THR A 121 16.70 6.69 5.65
CA THR A 121 15.45 7.47 5.53
C THR A 121 14.20 6.81 6.14
N ASP A 122 14.20 5.50 6.40
CA ASP A 122 13.04 4.73 6.88
C ASP A 122 11.75 4.88 6.05
N ALA A 123 11.85 5.29 4.77
CA ALA A 123 10.71 5.71 3.96
C ALA A 123 10.46 4.84 2.73
N ILE A 124 10.98 3.61 2.70
CA ILE A 124 10.80 2.67 1.61
C ILE A 124 10.01 1.45 2.09
N GLN A 125 9.05 1.02 1.28
CA GLN A 125 8.38 -0.27 1.41
C GLN A 125 8.97 -1.28 0.43
N TYR A 126 8.78 -2.56 0.74
CA TYR A 126 9.23 -3.66 -0.11
C TYR A 126 8.08 -4.64 -0.35
N GLU A 127 7.93 -5.05 -1.60
CA GLU A 127 7.08 -6.16 -1.99
C GLU A 127 7.90 -7.21 -2.74
N SER A 128 7.61 -8.47 -2.48
CA SER A 128 8.31 -9.56 -3.15
C SER A 128 7.77 -9.77 -4.56
N ASP A 129 8.49 -9.27 -5.57
CA ASP A 129 8.15 -9.47 -6.98
C ASP A 129 8.06 -10.97 -7.35
N THR A 130 8.87 -11.79 -6.70
CA THR A 130 8.86 -13.25 -6.91
C THR A 130 7.57 -13.91 -6.42
N VAL A 131 6.97 -13.42 -5.34
CA VAL A 131 5.71 -13.95 -4.78
C VAL A 131 4.50 -13.33 -5.47
N MET A 132 4.56 -12.05 -5.81
CA MET A 132 3.42 -11.31 -6.35
C MET A 132 3.13 -11.64 -7.82
N ARG A 133 4.14 -11.78 -8.66
CA ARG A 133 3.97 -12.05 -10.10
C ARG A 133 3.14 -13.30 -10.43
N PRO A 134 3.31 -14.45 -9.76
CA PRO A 134 2.46 -15.63 -10.01
C PRO A 134 0.98 -15.38 -9.74
N ALA A 135 0.63 -14.48 -8.82
CA ALA A 135 -0.75 -14.20 -8.45
C ALA A 135 -1.38 -13.07 -9.29
N PHE A 136 -0.62 -12.03 -9.62
CA PHE A 136 -1.12 -10.81 -10.26
C PHE A 136 -0.63 -10.60 -11.69
N GLY A 137 0.26 -11.46 -12.20
CA GLY A 137 0.88 -11.31 -13.52
C GLY A 137 2.06 -10.34 -13.50
N ASP A 138 2.63 -10.12 -14.67
CA ASP A 138 3.87 -9.36 -14.81
C ASP A 138 3.66 -7.83 -14.73
N ASP A 139 2.47 -7.36 -15.08
CA ASP A 139 2.11 -5.95 -15.09
C ASP A 139 1.22 -5.58 -13.89
N TYR A 140 1.74 -5.79 -12.70
CA TYR A 140 1.10 -5.35 -11.46
C TYR A 140 1.83 -4.15 -10.86
N ALA A 141 1.14 -3.44 -10.01
CA ALA A 141 1.68 -2.39 -9.16
C ALA A 141 1.00 -2.42 -7.78
N ILE A 142 1.54 -1.65 -6.86
CA ILE A 142 0.96 -1.51 -5.53
C ILE A 142 0.13 -0.24 -5.45
N ALA A 143 -1.07 -0.37 -4.92
CA ALA A 143 -1.95 0.75 -4.65
C ALA A 143 -2.05 1.02 -3.15
N CYS A 144 -2.15 2.28 -2.79
CA CYS A 144 -2.22 2.73 -1.41
C CYS A 144 -0.98 2.28 -0.62
N CYS A 145 -1.15 1.45 0.39
CA CYS A 145 -0.05 0.96 1.21
C CYS A 145 0.52 -0.37 0.68
N VAL A 146 -0.32 -1.35 0.39
CA VAL A 146 0.09 -2.74 0.15
C VAL A 146 -0.81 -3.52 -0.82
N SER A 147 -1.81 -2.91 -1.42
CA SER A 147 -2.76 -3.63 -2.27
C SER A 147 -2.19 -3.83 -3.66
N ALA A 148 -1.91 -5.07 -4.02
CA ALA A 148 -1.52 -5.39 -5.39
C ALA A 148 -2.72 -5.28 -6.35
N MET A 149 -2.45 -4.75 -7.54
CA MET A 149 -3.43 -4.61 -8.60
C MET A 149 -2.77 -4.70 -9.97
N ARG A 150 -3.46 -5.29 -10.93
CA ARG A 150 -3.00 -5.31 -12.32
C ARG A 150 -3.25 -3.93 -12.95
N VAL A 151 -2.21 -3.33 -13.49
CA VAL A 151 -2.27 -1.97 -14.04
C VAL A 151 -3.30 -1.90 -15.18
N GLY A 152 -4.23 -0.95 -15.09
CA GLY A 152 -5.29 -0.75 -16.09
C GLY A 152 -6.39 -1.82 -16.12
N LYS A 153 -6.35 -2.82 -15.24
CA LYS A 153 -7.34 -3.91 -15.20
C LYS A 153 -8.08 -4.01 -13.87
N ASP A 154 -7.39 -3.74 -12.77
CA ASP A 154 -7.97 -3.83 -11.44
C ASP A 154 -8.12 -2.43 -10.84
N MET A 155 -9.05 -2.32 -9.92
CA MET A 155 -9.27 -1.11 -9.13
C MET A 155 -9.24 -1.47 -7.65
N GLN A 156 -8.55 -0.66 -6.86
CA GLN A 156 -8.66 -0.77 -5.41
C GLN A 156 -9.96 -0.13 -4.96
N PHE A 157 -10.77 -0.89 -4.26
CA PHE A 157 -12.06 -0.45 -3.75
C PHE A 157 -12.11 -0.59 -2.23
N PHE A 158 -12.33 0.52 -1.53
CA PHE A 158 -12.52 0.53 -0.08
C PHE A 158 -14.00 0.38 0.27
N GLY A 159 -14.53 -0.83 0.12
CA GLY A 159 -15.92 -1.12 0.44
C GLY A 159 -16.18 -1.34 1.92
N ALA A 160 -15.22 -1.92 2.62
CA ALA A 160 -15.35 -2.24 4.03
C ALA A 160 -13.98 -2.30 4.73
N ARG A 161 -14.00 -2.11 6.05
CA ARG A 161 -12.85 -2.31 6.92
C ARG A 161 -13.24 -3.18 8.10
N ALA A 162 -12.43 -4.18 8.42
CA ALA A 162 -12.63 -5.06 9.56
C ALA A 162 -11.62 -4.75 10.65
N ASN A 163 -12.10 -4.60 11.89
CA ASN A 163 -11.25 -4.59 13.07
C ASN A 163 -11.11 -6.02 13.58
N LEU A 164 -10.04 -6.73 13.17
CA LEU A 164 -9.81 -8.13 13.53
C LEU A 164 -9.60 -8.31 15.04
N ALA A 165 -8.96 -7.35 15.71
CA ALA A 165 -8.80 -7.39 17.16
C ALA A 165 -10.16 -7.32 17.88
N LYS A 166 -11.12 -6.56 17.34
CA LYS A 166 -12.48 -6.53 17.87
C LYS A 166 -13.20 -7.86 17.73
N LEU A 167 -12.94 -8.64 16.69
CA LEU A 167 -13.51 -9.99 16.58
C LEU A 167 -13.06 -10.92 17.70
N VAL A 168 -11.83 -10.82 18.16
CA VAL A 168 -11.34 -11.58 19.33
C VAL A 168 -12.13 -11.21 20.57
N LEU A 169 -12.36 -9.92 20.81
CA LEU A 169 -13.17 -9.46 21.93
C LEU A 169 -14.62 -9.92 21.82
N LEU A 170 -15.20 -9.93 20.64
CA LEU A 170 -16.55 -10.48 20.41
C LEU A 170 -16.59 -11.98 20.65
N ALA A 171 -15.56 -12.72 20.26
CA ALA A 171 -15.45 -14.16 20.53
C ALA A 171 -15.44 -14.48 22.03
N ILE A 172 -14.76 -13.67 22.83
CA ILE A 172 -14.72 -13.79 24.29
C ILE A 172 -16.05 -13.36 24.92
N ASN A 173 -16.61 -12.24 24.47
CA ASN A 173 -17.79 -11.62 25.08
C ASN A 173 -19.14 -12.07 24.44
N GLY A 174 -19.14 -13.17 23.69
CA GLY A 174 -20.39 -13.75 23.14
C GLY A 174 -21.14 -12.80 22.19
N GLY A 175 -20.44 -11.96 21.42
CA GLY A 175 -21.04 -11.01 20.47
C GLY A 175 -21.41 -9.65 21.08
N MET A 176 -21.06 -9.41 22.35
CA MET A 176 -21.29 -8.12 23.03
C MET A 176 -20.09 -7.19 22.84
N ASP A 177 -20.36 -5.93 22.59
CA ASP A 177 -19.34 -4.87 22.66
C ASP A 177 -18.97 -4.61 24.12
N GLU A 178 -17.70 -4.77 24.46
CA GLU A 178 -17.19 -4.68 25.84
C GLU A 178 -17.23 -3.24 26.40
N VAL A 179 -17.29 -2.22 25.52
CA VAL A 179 -17.34 -0.82 25.92
C VAL A 179 -18.78 -0.34 26.02
N LYS A 180 -19.54 -0.50 24.93
CA LYS A 180 -20.92 0.00 24.84
C LYS A 180 -21.94 -0.91 25.53
N LYS A 181 -21.55 -2.13 25.89
CA LYS A 181 -22.44 -3.15 26.48
C LYS A 181 -23.67 -3.46 25.61
N THR A 182 -23.50 -3.34 24.30
CA THR A 182 -24.57 -3.63 23.34
C THR A 182 -24.20 -4.84 22.50
N ARG A 183 -25.19 -5.57 22.05
CA ARG A 183 -24.98 -6.70 21.12
C ARG A 183 -24.74 -6.16 19.72
N VAL A 184 -23.60 -6.52 19.14
CA VAL A 184 -23.19 -6.07 17.79
C VAL A 184 -22.94 -7.22 16.83
N ALA A 185 -22.93 -8.47 17.33
CA ALA A 185 -22.69 -9.67 16.56
C ALA A 185 -23.62 -10.81 17.04
N PRO A 186 -23.74 -11.93 16.32
CA PRO A 186 -24.56 -13.08 16.72
C PRO A 186 -24.23 -13.52 18.15
N GLU A 187 -25.27 -13.96 18.84
CA GLU A 187 -25.16 -14.39 20.22
C GLU A 187 -24.40 -15.70 20.35
N MET A 188 -23.42 -15.71 21.24
CA MET A 188 -22.80 -16.92 21.77
C MET A 188 -22.75 -16.83 23.30
N PRO A 189 -22.68 -17.96 23.99
CA PRO A 189 -22.41 -17.92 25.42
C PRO A 189 -21.13 -17.13 25.72
N VAL A 190 -21.16 -16.27 26.71
CA VAL A 190 -19.96 -15.62 27.24
C VAL A 190 -18.99 -16.72 27.67
N TRP A 191 -17.69 -16.47 27.53
CA TRP A 191 -16.68 -17.44 27.93
C TRP A 191 -16.86 -17.75 29.43
N PRO A 192 -17.06 -19.02 29.81
CA PRO A 192 -17.50 -19.35 31.18
C PRO A 192 -16.36 -19.36 32.16
N ASP A 193 -15.12 -19.49 31.71
CA ASP A 193 -13.98 -19.79 32.56
C ASP A 193 -13.04 -18.59 32.73
N GLU A 194 -12.26 -18.63 33.83
CA GLU A 194 -11.17 -17.68 34.02
C GLU A 194 -10.04 -17.86 32.98
N TYR A 195 -10.03 -19.00 32.27
CA TYR A 195 -9.05 -19.34 31.26
C TYR A 195 -9.69 -19.37 29.88
N VAL A 196 -9.03 -18.75 28.94
CA VAL A 196 -9.39 -18.84 27.51
C VAL A 196 -8.63 -20.00 26.88
N ASP A 197 -9.35 -21.09 26.56
CA ASP A 197 -8.81 -22.17 25.76
C ASP A 197 -8.53 -21.71 24.33
N PHE A 198 -7.33 -21.99 23.85
CA PHE A 198 -6.87 -21.49 22.55
C PHE A 198 -7.69 -22.03 21.38
N ASP A 199 -7.94 -23.34 21.36
CA ASP A 199 -8.70 -23.96 20.26
C ASP A 199 -10.16 -23.52 20.27
N GLY A 200 -10.75 -23.43 21.45
CA GLY A 200 -12.10 -22.89 21.64
C GLY A 200 -12.20 -21.42 21.18
N LEU A 201 -11.19 -20.61 21.49
CA LEU A 201 -11.14 -19.21 21.03
C LEU A 201 -11.01 -19.13 19.51
N LEU A 202 -10.17 -19.94 18.88
CA LEU A 202 -10.03 -19.99 17.43
C LEU A 202 -11.34 -20.38 16.75
N ASN A 203 -12.04 -21.39 17.24
CA ASN A 203 -13.33 -21.81 16.71
C ASN A 203 -14.38 -20.69 16.78
N ARG A 204 -14.43 -19.95 17.89
CA ARG A 204 -15.34 -18.80 18.03
C ARG A 204 -14.91 -17.63 17.14
N LEU A 205 -13.61 -17.39 17.00
CA LEU A 205 -13.08 -16.35 16.11
C LEU A 205 -13.42 -16.67 14.65
N ASP A 206 -13.27 -17.92 14.23
CA ASP A 206 -13.64 -18.37 12.89
C ASP A 206 -15.13 -18.15 12.62
N PHE A 207 -16.01 -18.47 13.57
CA PHE A 207 -17.44 -18.19 13.45
C PHE A 207 -17.73 -16.70 13.24
N TYR A 208 -17.13 -15.81 14.05
CA TYR A 208 -17.34 -14.36 13.90
C TYR A 208 -16.68 -13.79 12.66
N ARG A 209 -15.56 -14.34 12.23
CA ARG A 209 -14.92 -13.98 10.97
C ARG A 209 -15.83 -14.30 9.77
N ASP A 210 -16.38 -15.50 9.72
CA ASP A 210 -17.27 -15.94 8.66
C ASP A 210 -18.58 -15.14 8.63
N TRP A 211 -19.15 -14.88 9.81
CA TRP A 211 -20.30 -13.99 9.93
C TRP A 211 -19.99 -12.59 9.41
N LEU A 212 -18.86 -12.00 9.80
CA LEU A 212 -18.48 -10.65 9.37
C LEU A 212 -18.24 -10.60 7.85
N ALA A 213 -17.51 -11.58 7.33
CA ALA A 213 -17.25 -11.68 5.88
C ALA A 213 -18.56 -11.77 5.09
N LYS A 214 -19.47 -12.65 5.51
CA LYS A 214 -20.79 -12.76 4.87
C LYS A 214 -21.59 -11.46 4.97
N THR A 215 -21.61 -10.82 6.12
CA THR A 215 -22.31 -9.55 6.34
C THR A 215 -21.77 -8.45 5.41
N TYR A 216 -20.46 -8.38 5.24
CA TYR A 216 -19.84 -7.41 4.33
C TYR A 216 -20.16 -7.69 2.88
N VAL A 217 -20.08 -8.95 2.45
CA VAL A 217 -20.42 -9.34 1.07
C VAL A 217 -21.89 -9.03 0.78
N ASP A 218 -22.80 -9.40 1.69
CA ASP A 218 -24.24 -9.15 1.53
C ASP A 218 -24.53 -7.63 1.46
N ALA A 219 -23.90 -6.85 2.33
CA ALA A 219 -24.06 -5.39 2.34
C ALA A 219 -23.52 -4.76 1.04
N MET A 220 -22.34 -5.17 0.57
CA MET A 220 -21.77 -4.69 -0.67
C MET A 220 -22.65 -5.03 -1.88
N ASN A 221 -23.16 -6.25 -1.96
CA ASN A 221 -24.06 -6.68 -3.02
C ASN A 221 -25.42 -5.95 -2.98
N THR A 222 -25.79 -5.36 -1.86
CA THR A 222 -27.02 -4.56 -1.75
C THR A 222 -26.81 -3.12 -2.23
N ILE A 223 -25.58 -2.61 -2.12
CA ILE A 223 -25.22 -1.25 -2.52
C ILE A 223 -24.95 -1.16 -4.04
N HIS A 224 -24.46 -2.23 -4.65
CA HIS A 224 -24.09 -2.36 -6.05
C HIS A 224 -25.06 -3.23 -6.85
#